data_07edf7f1b780be2ae62cace2f358f820
#
_entry.id   07edf7f1b780be2ae62cace2f358f820
#
_cell.length_a   1.000
_cell.length_b   1.000
_cell.length_c   1.000
_cell.angle_alpha   90.00
_cell.angle_beta   90.00
_cell.angle_gamma   90.00
#
_symmetry.space_group_name_H-M   'P 1'
#
loop_
_entity.id
_entity.type
_entity.pdbx_description
1 polymer ?
#
loop_
_entity_poly.entity_id
_entity_poly.type
_entity_poly.pdbx_seq_one_letter_code
_entity_poly.pdbx_strand_id
1 'polypeptide(L)' 'MRQRETKAERFVRVAEQRTQRAVDAIHSLSNCASRVCYDYTPEQVEQIIAALEVEVRRLQSVFTGENRFTLRP' A
#
# COMPACT_ATOMS: atom_id res chain seq x y z
N MET A 1 17.07 -15.65 -29.93
CA MET A 1 17.07 -16.12 -28.62
C MET A 1 16.48 -15.16 -27.60
N ARG A 2 15.63 -15.66 -26.80
CA ARG A 2 14.97 -14.83 -25.90
C ARG A 2 15.69 -14.73 -24.58
N GLN A 3 15.78 -13.55 -24.05
CA GLN A 3 16.39 -13.38 -22.78
C GLN A 3 15.44 -13.63 -21.67
N ARG A 4 15.96 -14.28 -20.66
CA ARG A 4 15.18 -14.55 -19.51
C ARG A 4 15.23 -13.36 -18.58
N GLU A 5 14.06 -12.98 -18.08
CA GLU A 5 13.97 -11.90 -17.14
C GLU A 5 14.66 -12.29 -15.85
N THR A 6 15.47 -11.38 -15.29
CA THR A 6 16.11 -11.64 -14.02
C THR A 6 15.10 -11.39 -12.90
N LYS A 7 15.46 -11.83 -11.70
CA LYS A 7 14.62 -11.57 -10.54
C LYS A 7 14.47 -10.08 -10.28
N ALA A 8 15.53 -9.33 -10.50
CA ALA A 8 15.48 -7.88 -10.30
C ALA A 8 14.55 -7.23 -11.30
N GLU A 9 14.62 -7.65 -12.55
CA GLU A 9 13.75 -7.11 -13.58
C GLU A 9 12.30 -7.47 -13.32
N ARG A 10 12.08 -8.70 -12.89
CA ARG A 10 10.72 -9.12 -12.56
C ARG A 10 10.16 -8.32 -11.42
N PHE A 11 10.98 -8.04 -10.41
CA PHE A 11 10.53 -7.24 -9.29
C PHE A 11 10.06 -5.86 -9.74
N VAL A 12 10.87 -5.22 -10.59
CA VAL A 12 10.50 -3.89 -11.06
C VAL A 12 9.17 -3.94 -11.81
N ARG A 13 9.02 -4.89 -12.70
CA ARG A 13 7.81 -4.99 -13.51
C ARG A 13 6.59 -5.26 -12.66
N VAL A 14 6.70 -6.24 -11.78
CA VAL A 14 5.54 -6.63 -10.97
C VAL A 14 5.24 -5.58 -9.91
N ALA A 15 6.28 -5.04 -9.27
CA ALA A 15 6.09 -4.06 -8.21
C ALA A 15 5.49 -2.78 -8.75
N GLU A 16 5.91 -2.36 -9.95
CA GLU A 16 5.33 -1.16 -10.55
C GLU A 16 3.84 -1.34 -10.77
N GLN A 17 3.45 -2.49 -11.30
CA GLN A 17 2.03 -2.73 -11.57
C GLN A 17 1.22 -2.75 -10.30
N ARG A 18 1.73 -3.45 -9.28
CA ARG A 18 0.97 -3.57 -8.04
C ARG A 18 0.95 -2.27 -7.26
N THR A 19 2.05 -1.52 -7.30
CA THR A 19 2.08 -0.22 -6.65
C THR A 19 1.07 0.71 -7.31
N GLN A 20 1.01 0.70 -8.64
CA GLN A 20 0.07 1.56 -9.33
C GLN A 20 -1.37 1.21 -8.97
N ARG A 21 -1.67 -0.09 -8.87
CA ARG A 21 -3.01 -0.49 -8.47
C ARG A 21 -3.35 -0.04 -7.06
N ALA A 22 -2.38 -0.12 -6.16
CA ALA A 22 -2.61 0.32 -4.79
C ALA A 22 -2.84 1.82 -4.74
N VAL A 23 -2.01 2.57 -5.47
CA VAL A 23 -2.16 4.01 -5.53
C VAL A 23 -3.52 4.38 -6.13
N ASP A 24 -3.91 3.70 -7.19
CA ASP A 24 -5.21 3.98 -7.83
C ASP A 24 -6.36 3.65 -6.89
N ALA A 25 -6.23 2.57 -6.12
CA ALA A 25 -7.29 2.20 -5.19
C ALA A 25 -7.42 3.24 -4.08
N ILE A 26 -6.30 3.73 -3.58
CA ILE A 26 -6.33 4.78 -2.57
C ILE A 26 -6.89 6.06 -3.18
N HIS A 27 -6.47 6.37 -4.39
CA HIS A 27 -6.98 7.55 -5.06
C HIS A 27 -8.49 7.50 -5.22
N SER A 28 -9.03 6.32 -5.52
CA SER A 28 -10.47 6.20 -5.71
C SER A 28 -11.24 6.45 -4.41
N LEU A 29 -10.59 6.27 -3.25
CA LEU A 29 -11.22 6.61 -2.00
C LEU A 29 -11.50 8.11 -1.89
N SER A 30 -10.70 8.93 -2.57
CA SER A 30 -10.91 10.37 -2.49
C SER A 30 -12.24 10.77 -3.13
N ASN A 31 -12.81 9.93 -3.98
CA ASN A 31 -14.14 10.21 -4.52
C ASN A 31 -15.20 10.12 -3.45
N CYS A 32 -14.94 9.41 -2.37
CA CYS A 32 -15.89 9.31 -1.27
C CYS A 32 -15.91 10.56 -0.41
N ALA A 33 -15.01 11.49 -0.66
CA ALA A 33 -14.98 12.74 0.09
C ALA A 33 -16.06 13.73 -0.35
N SER A 34 -16.78 13.41 -1.41
CA SER A 34 -17.82 14.31 -1.92
C SER A 34 -18.98 14.35 -0.95
N ARG A 35 -19.21 15.50 -0.35
CA ARG A 35 -20.33 15.67 0.57
C ARG A 35 -21.66 15.77 -0.12
N VAL A 36 -21.63 15.92 -1.43
CA VAL A 36 -22.88 15.90 -2.20
C VAL A 36 -23.44 14.49 -2.25
N CYS A 37 -22.57 13.51 -2.35
CA CYS A 37 -22.99 12.11 -2.51
C CYS A 37 -22.93 11.32 -1.20
N TYR A 38 -22.08 11.73 -0.27
CA TYR A 38 -21.81 10.93 0.92
C TYR A 38 -21.77 11.78 2.16
N ASP A 39 -22.05 11.12 3.27
CA ASP A 39 -21.95 11.76 4.56
C ASP A 39 -21.01 10.94 5.42
N TYR A 40 -20.13 11.60 6.15
CA TYR A 40 -19.16 10.91 6.97
C TYR A 40 -18.71 11.79 8.12
N THR A 41 -18.15 11.14 9.13
CA THR A 41 -17.66 11.83 10.31
C THR A 41 -16.15 11.86 10.31
N PRO A 42 -15.55 12.79 11.05
CA PRO A 42 -14.09 12.80 11.19
C PRO A 42 -13.55 11.48 11.75
N GLU A 43 -14.30 10.84 12.64
CA GLU A 43 -13.85 9.57 13.20
C GLU A 43 -13.77 8.49 12.12
N GLN A 44 -14.73 8.49 11.22
CA GLN A 44 -14.71 7.53 10.12
C GLN A 44 -13.53 7.76 9.21
N VAL A 45 -13.21 9.01 8.93
CA VAL A 45 -12.05 9.32 8.11
C VAL A 45 -10.76 8.85 8.80
N GLU A 46 -10.67 9.10 10.11
CA GLU A 46 -9.48 8.66 10.84
C GLU A 46 -9.32 7.15 10.80
N GLN A 47 -10.43 6.43 10.87
CA GLN A 47 -10.37 4.97 10.81
C GLN A 47 -9.86 4.50 9.46
N ILE A 48 -10.29 5.14 8.39
CA ILE A 48 -9.82 4.79 7.05
C ILE A 48 -8.32 5.04 6.93
N ILE A 49 -7.89 6.21 7.33
CA ILE A 49 -6.48 6.56 7.21
C ILE A 49 -5.63 5.65 8.09
N ALA A 50 -6.08 5.38 9.30
CA ALA A 50 -5.33 4.52 10.20
C ALA A 50 -5.17 3.13 9.62
N ALA A 51 -6.22 2.59 9.00
CA ALA A 51 -6.15 1.27 8.40
C ALA A 51 -5.11 1.23 7.28
N LEU A 52 -5.08 2.27 6.46
CA LEU A 52 -4.11 2.32 5.36
C LEU A 52 -2.69 2.48 5.88
N GLU A 53 -2.52 3.29 6.90
CA GLU A 53 -1.19 3.50 7.47
C GLU A 53 -0.64 2.22 8.09
N VAL A 54 -1.51 1.45 8.73
CA VAL A 54 -1.09 0.18 9.30
C VAL A 54 -0.59 -0.75 8.19
N GLU A 55 -1.29 -0.79 7.06
CA GLU A 55 -0.89 -1.66 5.97
C GLU A 55 0.41 -1.20 5.31
N VAL A 56 0.59 0.10 5.19
CA VAL A 56 1.85 0.62 4.65
C VAL A 56 3.01 0.25 5.55
N ARG A 57 2.80 0.37 6.85
CA ARG A 57 3.83 0.03 7.81
C ARG A 57 4.15 -1.46 7.78
N ARG A 58 3.12 -2.28 7.67
CA ARG A 58 3.32 -3.71 7.56
C ARG A 58 4.12 -4.05 6.31
N LEU A 59 3.78 -3.41 5.21
CA LEU A 59 4.50 -3.62 3.96
C LEU A 59 5.97 -3.26 4.12
N GLN A 60 6.25 -2.14 4.74
CA GLN A 60 7.62 -1.72 4.98
C GLN A 60 8.37 -2.76 5.80
N SER A 61 7.72 -3.28 6.83
CA SER A 61 8.34 -4.29 7.68
C SER A 61 8.67 -5.56 6.93
N VAL A 62 7.80 -5.96 6.00
CA VAL A 62 8.05 -7.13 5.19
C VAL A 62 9.31 -6.96 4.35
N PHE A 63 9.46 -5.79 3.74
CA PHE A 63 10.62 -5.53 2.90
C PHE A 63 11.90 -5.40 3.71
N THR A 64 11.83 -4.82 4.89
CA THR A 64 13.02 -4.60 5.69
C THR A 64 13.30 -5.75 6.65
N GLY A 65 12.33 -6.65 6.82
CA GLY A 65 12.48 -7.74 7.76
C GLY A 65 12.20 -7.35 9.19
N GLU A 66 11.67 -6.16 9.43
CA GLU A 66 11.43 -5.69 10.78
C GLU A 66 10.19 -6.25 11.41
N ASN A 67 9.35 -6.91 10.61
CA ASN A 67 8.15 -7.51 11.15
C ASN A 67 8.48 -8.72 11.99
N ARG A 68 9.72 -9.17 11.94
CA ARG A 68 10.16 -10.31 12.68
C ARG A 68 10.77 -9.83 13.97
N PHE A 69 10.27 -10.37 15.06
CA PHE A 69 10.82 -9.99 16.35
C PHE A 69 12.25 -10.49 16.47
N THR A 70 13.16 -9.62 16.77
CA THR A 70 14.50 -10.01 17.03
C THR A 70 14.97 -9.29 18.24
N LEU A 71 15.65 -10.02 19.08
CA LEU A 71 16.28 -9.44 20.21
C LEU A 71 17.66 -9.04 19.80
N ARG A 72 17.91 -7.80 19.86
CA ARG A 72 19.19 -7.33 19.47
C ARG A 72 19.95 -6.83 20.61
N PRO A 73 21.20 -7.15 20.68
CA PRO A 73 22.04 -6.53 21.69
C PRO A 73 22.21 -5.05 21.41
#